data_338c7f4e468745ec88deb653b4f3f318
#
_entry.id   338c7f4e468745ec88deb653b4f3f318
#
_cell.length_a   1.000
_cell.length_b   1.000
_cell.length_c   1.000
_cell.angle_alpha   90.00
_cell.angle_beta   90.00
_cell.angle_gamma   90.00
#
_symmetry.space_group_name_H-M   'P 1'
#
loop_
_entity.id
_entity.type
_entity.pdbx_description
1 polymer ?
#
loop_
_entity_poly.entity_id
_entity_poly.type
_entity_poly.pdbx_seq_one_letter_code
_entity_poly.pdbx_strand_id
1 'polypeptide(L)'
;MAWLAVTNRALIHEQRTVVTPMTYNAPFVVSETKADTEYFRMMTLSFLALRLNVSPETVDSNHAFLMSFVEPEVREEFKKVLQEEAAQIKANDVNSTFYTTEINVYPVDGRIDVRGVLKMWIGNSRPSTEIKTYRLRLKYTGGFTRIGRFYEVTNEK
;
A
#
# COMPACT_ATOMS: atom_id res chain seq x y z
N MET A 1 33.41 -7.59 6.26
CA MET A 1 33.51 -7.26 6.03
C MET A 1 33.18 -7.44 6.07
N ALA A 2 32.80 -7.81 6.65
CA ALA A 2 32.68 -7.62 6.49
C ALA A 2 32.28 -7.43 6.51
N TRP A 3 32.22 -7.30 7.17
CA TRP A 3 32.08 -6.65 7.02
C TRP A 3 31.75 -6.69 6.66
N LEU A 4 31.50 -6.74 6.99
CA LEU A 4 31.36 -6.30 6.54
C LEU A 4 30.87 -6.76 6.43
N ALA A 5 30.78 -7.30 6.89
CA ALA A 5 30.63 -7.42 6.62
C ALA A 5 30.19 -7.53 6.86
N VAL A 6 29.97 -7.64 7.55
CA VAL A 6 30.04 -7.35 7.59
C VAL A 6 29.73 -7.00 7.47
N THR A 7 29.49 -6.95 7.91
CA THR A 7 29.62 -6.24 7.57
C THR A 7 29.32 -6.28 7.20
N ASN A 8 29.17 -6.56 7.55
CA ASN A 8 29.23 -6.33 7.04
C ASN A 8 28.70 -6.74 7.02
N ARG A 9 28.35 -7.15 7.61
CA ARG A 9 28.30 -7.18 7.57
C ARG A 9 28.02 -6.73 7.62
N ALA A 10 27.75 -6.72 7.97
CA ALA A 10 27.80 -5.90 7.86
C ALA A 10 27.51 -5.37 7.52
N LEU A 11 27.35 -5.29 7.76
CA LEU A 11 27.28 -4.54 7.31
C LEU A 11 26.65 -4.50 6.86
N ILE A 12 26.54 -4.78 6.99
CA ILE A 12 26.25 -4.59 6.51
C ILE A 12 25.58 -4.53 6.50
N HIS A 13 25.35 -4.50 6.99
CA HIS A 13 25.09 -4.11 6.83
C HIS A 13 24.75 -3.47 6.79
N GLU A 14 24.55 -3.14 6.99
CA GLU A 14 24.48 -2.40 6.86
C GLU A 14 24.27 -2.09 6.28
N GLN A 15 24.05 -1.81 6.07
CA GLN A 15 23.87 -1.46 5.38
C GLN A 15 23.25 -1.40 4.87
N ARG A 16 23.02 -0.95 4.58
CA ARG A 16 22.22 -0.82 4.03
C ARG A 16 21.87 -0.77 3.28
N THR A 17 21.77 -0.29 2.75
CA THR A 17 21.40 -0.34 1.96
C THR A 17 20.46 -0.01 1.16
N VAL A 18 20.37 0.35 0.07
CA VAL A 18 19.45 0.64 -0.63
C VAL A 18 18.47 -0.19 -0.87
N VAL A 19 17.40 0.03 -0.99
CA VAL A 19 16.42 -0.81 -1.03
C VAL A 19 15.28 -0.26 -1.72
N THR A 20 14.65 -0.96 -2.59
CA THR A 20 13.41 -0.51 -3.12
C THR A 20 12.36 -0.86 -2.12
N PRO A 21 11.35 -0.06 -1.99
CA PRO A 21 10.32 -0.32 -1.01
C PRO A 21 9.66 -1.66 -1.17
N MET A 22 9.43 -2.04 -2.39
CA MET A 22 8.70 -3.26 -2.62
C MET A 22 9.49 -4.51 -2.35
N THR A 23 10.80 -4.39 -2.28
CA THR A 23 11.60 -5.56 -2.04
C THR A 23 12.43 -5.47 -0.79
N TYR A 24 12.07 -4.58 0.11
CA TYR A 24 12.80 -4.45 1.34
C TYR A 24 12.62 -5.71 2.15
N ASN A 25 13.69 -6.36 2.50
CA ASN A 25 13.56 -7.57 3.28
C ASN A 25 14.59 -7.66 4.38
N ALA A 26 15.08 -6.57 4.83
CA ALA A 26 16.00 -6.60 5.96
C ALA A 26 15.26 -7.14 7.16
N PRO A 27 15.97 -7.72 8.08
CA PRO A 27 15.30 -8.24 9.26
C PRO A 27 14.91 -7.12 10.18
N PHE A 28 14.17 -6.21 9.71
CA PHE A 28 13.78 -5.10 10.52
C PHE A 28 12.94 -5.48 11.70
N VAL A 29 12.47 -6.66 11.68
CA VAL A 29 11.72 -7.10 12.80
C VAL A 29 12.42 -7.00 14.04
N VAL A 30 13.68 -6.99 13.96
CA VAL A 30 14.40 -6.94 15.10
C VAL A 30 14.01 -5.85 15.99
N SER A 31 13.80 -4.71 15.49
CA SER A 31 13.53 -3.70 16.41
C SER A 31 12.22 -3.24 16.17
N GLU A 32 11.35 -3.89 16.01
CA GLU A 32 10.12 -3.56 15.84
C GLU A 32 9.67 -2.26 16.16
N THR A 33 10.25 -1.32 16.14
CA THR A 33 9.78 -0.09 16.58
C THR A 33 9.71 0.83 15.41
N LYS A 34 10.70 1.77 15.34
CA LYS A 34 10.67 2.75 14.32
C LYS A 34 10.83 2.18 12.96
N ALA A 35 11.74 1.26 12.80
CA ALA A 35 12.02 0.69 11.51
C ALA A 35 10.80 -0.01 10.93
N ASP A 36 10.10 -0.77 11.76
CA ASP A 36 8.92 -1.46 11.30
C ASP A 36 7.83 -0.48 10.94
N THR A 37 7.65 0.53 11.75
CA THR A 37 6.64 1.53 11.49
C THR A 37 6.90 2.23 10.16
N GLU A 38 8.13 2.62 9.91
CA GLU A 38 8.44 3.30 8.67
C GLU A 38 8.28 2.40 7.47
N TYR A 39 8.62 1.13 7.62
CA TYR A 39 8.45 0.19 6.53
C TYR A 39 6.98 0.01 6.19
N PHE A 40 6.14 -0.17 7.21
CA PHE A 40 4.72 -0.32 6.96
C PHE A 40 4.12 0.94 6.36
N ARG A 41 4.59 2.10 6.82
CA ARG A 41 4.11 3.36 6.26
C ARG A 41 4.44 3.45 4.77
N MET A 42 5.65 3.12 4.42
CA MET A 42 6.10 3.20 3.05
C MET A 42 5.34 2.24 2.15
N MET A 43 5.17 1.00 2.61
CA MET A 43 4.45 0.02 1.82
C MET A 43 2.99 0.43 1.66
N THR A 44 2.39 0.96 2.72
CA THR A 44 1.01 1.39 2.66
C THR A 44 0.81 2.51 1.65
N LEU A 45 1.71 3.48 1.64
CA LEU A 45 1.59 4.56 0.68
C LEU A 45 1.70 4.05 -0.75
N SER A 46 2.56 3.06 -0.97
CA SER A 46 2.68 2.45 -2.28
C SER A 46 1.40 1.74 -2.69
N PHE A 47 0.82 0.98 -1.76
CA PHE A 47 -0.40 0.24 -2.07
C PHE A 47 -1.58 1.19 -2.31
N LEU A 48 -1.63 2.28 -1.56
CA LEU A 48 -2.68 3.26 -1.78
C LEU A 48 -2.57 3.88 -3.17
N ALA A 49 -1.34 4.17 -3.58
CA ALA A 49 -1.14 4.75 -4.90
C ALA A 49 -1.58 3.79 -5.99
N LEU A 50 -1.27 2.50 -5.83
CA LEU A 50 -1.64 1.52 -6.84
C LEU A 50 -3.15 1.36 -6.95
N ARG A 51 -3.88 1.57 -5.87
CA ARG A 51 -5.32 1.40 -5.92
C ARG A 51 -6.05 2.68 -6.26
N LEU A 52 -5.59 3.80 -5.75
CA LEU A 52 -6.37 5.03 -5.81
C LEU A 52 -5.85 6.11 -6.75
N ASN A 53 -4.58 6.05 -7.13
CA ASN A 53 -4.04 7.04 -8.07
C ASN A 53 -4.05 6.41 -9.46
N VAL A 54 -5.21 6.41 -10.07
CA VAL A 54 -5.40 5.68 -11.32
C VAL A 54 -6.21 6.48 -12.31
N SER A 55 -6.13 6.07 -13.56
CA SER A 55 -6.90 6.64 -14.65
C SER A 55 -7.41 5.47 -15.48
N PRO A 56 -8.27 5.72 -16.47
CA PRO A 56 -8.72 4.61 -17.30
C PRO A 56 -7.58 3.87 -17.99
N GLU A 57 -6.48 4.59 -18.28
CA GLU A 57 -5.36 3.97 -18.97
C GLU A 57 -4.46 3.16 -18.04
N THR A 58 -4.44 3.49 -16.76
CA THR A 58 -3.49 2.86 -15.84
C THR A 58 -4.12 1.91 -14.84
N VAL A 59 -5.44 1.94 -14.70
CA VAL A 59 -6.09 1.22 -13.63
C VAL A 59 -5.84 -0.28 -13.69
N ASP A 60 -5.89 -0.86 -14.88
CA ASP A 60 -5.73 -2.30 -14.99
C ASP A 60 -4.33 -2.75 -14.59
N SER A 61 -3.31 -2.06 -15.08
CA SER A 61 -1.95 -2.48 -14.75
C SER A 61 -1.62 -2.18 -13.29
N ASN A 62 -2.11 -1.07 -12.76
CA ASN A 62 -1.86 -0.76 -11.35
C ASN A 62 -2.56 -1.76 -10.44
N HIS A 63 -3.78 -2.12 -10.76
CA HIS A 63 -4.50 -3.09 -9.94
C HIS A 63 -3.90 -4.49 -10.07
N ALA A 64 -3.43 -4.85 -11.25
CA ALA A 64 -2.78 -6.13 -11.42
C ALA A 64 -1.51 -6.21 -10.56
N PHE A 65 -0.74 -5.14 -10.54
CA PHE A 65 0.46 -5.12 -9.72
C PHE A 65 0.10 -5.20 -8.24
N LEU A 66 -0.93 -4.48 -7.83
CA LEU A 66 -1.39 -4.53 -6.44
C LEU A 66 -1.82 -5.94 -6.07
N MET A 67 -2.51 -6.63 -6.97
CA MET A 67 -2.97 -7.99 -6.70
C MET A 67 -1.84 -8.96 -6.43
N SER A 68 -0.66 -8.67 -6.97
CA SER A 68 0.47 -9.57 -6.75
C SER A 68 0.90 -9.58 -5.28
N PHE A 69 0.47 -8.61 -4.48
CA PHE A 69 0.81 -8.56 -3.07
C PHE A 69 -0.30 -9.10 -2.17
N VAL A 70 -1.42 -9.49 -2.73
CA VAL A 70 -2.58 -9.90 -1.93
C VAL A 70 -2.45 -11.36 -1.51
N GLU A 71 -2.80 -11.66 -0.28
CA GLU A 71 -2.73 -13.03 0.21
C GLU A 71 -3.65 -13.94 -0.57
N PRO A 72 -3.22 -15.18 -0.82
CA PRO A 72 -4.05 -16.09 -1.62
C PRO A 72 -5.45 -16.29 -1.07
N GLU A 73 -5.60 -16.30 0.25
CA GLU A 73 -6.90 -16.57 0.85
C GLU A 73 -7.94 -15.52 0.51
N VAL A 74 -7.53 -14.29 0.30
CA VAL A 74 -8.49 -13.23 0.03
C VAL A 74 -8.40 -12.70 -1.39
N ARG A 75 -7.60 -13.35 -2.21
CA ARG A 75 -7.32 -12.84 -3.55
C ARG A 75 -8.56 -12.78 -4.43
N GLU A 76 -9.37 -13.83 -4.42
CA GLU A 76 -10.53 -13.85 -5.28
C GLU A 76 -11.53 -12.76 -4.92
N GLU A 77 -11.75 -12.58 -3.65
CA GLU A 77 -12.69 -11.58 -3.20
C GLU A 77 -12.20 -10.19 -3.52
N PHE A 78 -10.93 -9.93 -3.25
CA PHE A 78 -10.35 -8.63 -3.52
C PHE A 78 -10.30 -8.35 -5.02
N LYS A 79 -10.07 -9.39 -5.82
CA LYS A 79 -10.04 -9.25 -7.26
C LYS A 79 -11.39 -8.74 -7.76
N LYS A 80 -12.47 -9.27 -7.22
CA LYS A 80 -13.80 -8.81 -7.63
C LYS A 80 -14.00 -7.35 -7.30
N VAL A 81 -13.57 -6.94 -6.13
CA VAL A 81 -13.70 -5.55 -5.72
C VAL A 81 -12.93 -4.64 -6.68
N LEU A 82 -11.69 -5.02 -7.00
CA LEU A 82 -10.89 -4.20 -7.89
C LEU A 82 -11.43 -4.19 -9.31
N GLN A 83 -12.00 -5.30 -9.75
CA GLN A 83 -12.58 -5.34 -11.08
C GLN A 83 -13.77 -4.40 -11.18
N GLU A 84 -14.56 -4.31 -10.15
CA GLU A 84 -15.68 -3.38 -10.14
C GLU A 84 -15.19 -1.95 -10.15
N GLU A 85 -14.16 -1.66 -9.36
CA GLU A 85 -13.59 -0.32 -9.35
C GLU A 85 -13.04 0.05 -10.72
N ALA A 86 -12.33 -0.88 -11.34
CA ALA A 86 -11.74 -0.61 -12.65
C ALA A 86 -12.82 -0.38 -13.69
N ALA A 87 -13.90 -1.15 -13.62
CA ALA A 87 -14.99 -0.98 -14.57
C ALA A 87 -15.63 0.40 -14.44
N GLN A 88 -15.82 0.86 -13.21
CA GLN A 88 -16.38 2.18 -12.99
C GLN A 88 -15.44 3.27 -13.48
N ILE A 89 -14.17 3.11 -13.24
CA ILE A 89 -13.19 4.09 -13.69
C ILE A 89 -13.18 4.22 -15.20
N LYS A 90 -13.23 3.08 -15.89
CA LYS A 90 -13.21 3.11 -17.34
C LYS A 90 -14.52 3.56 -17.92
N ALA A 91 -15.63 3.17 -17.33
CA ALA A 91 -16.94 3.53 -17.86
C ALA A 91 -17.23 5.01 -17.72
N ASN A 92 -16.76 5.62 -16.66
CA ASN A 92 -17.03 7.01 -16.37
C ASN A 92 -15.86 7.95 -16.63
N ASP A 93 -14.80 7.43 -17.22
CA ASP A 93 -13.63 8.24 -17.55
C ASP A 93 -13.13 8.98 -16.31
N VAL A 94 -12.81 8.22 -15.29
CA VAL A 94 -12.42 8.78 -14.00
C VAL A 94 -10.91 8.82 -13.85
N ASN A 95 -10.40 9.96 -13.40
CA ASN A 95 -9.02 10.05 -12.95
C ASN A 95 -9.08 10.33 -11.46
N SER A 96 -8.36 9.59 -10.66
CA SER A 96 -8.43 9.78 -9.22
C SER A 96 -7.05 9.91 -8.62
N THR A 97 -6.98 10.62 -7.51
CA THR A 97 -5.75 10.80 -6.76
C THR A 97 -6.11 10.87 -5.29
N PHE A 98 -5.33 10.21 -4.47
CA PHE A 98 -5.56 10.22 -3.03
C PHE A 98 -4.43 10.97 -2.35
N TYR A 99 -4.78 11.95 -1.55
CA TYR A 99 -3.81 12.76 -0.82
C TYR A 99 -3.88 12.38 0.64
N THR A 100 -2.85 11.72 1.16
CA THR A 100 -2.85 11.26 2.54
C THR A 100 -2.66 12.44 3.49
N THR A 101 -3.54 12.56 4.47
CA THR A 101 -3.39 13.60 5.46
C THR A 101 -3.00 13.05 6.83
N GLU A 102 -3.26 11.78 7.07
CA GLU A 102 -2.95 11.20 8.37
C GLU A 102 -2.75 9.71 8.21
N ILE A 103 -1.74 9.17 8.86
CA ILE A 103 -1.50 7.74 8.78
C ILE A 103 -1.11 7.24 10.16
N ASN A 104 -1.78 6.22 10.62
CA ASN A 104 -1.52 5.62 11.92
C ASN A 104 -1.17 4.17 11.75
N VAL A 105 0.01 3.80 12.20
CA VAL A 105 0.53 2.45 12.05
C VAL A 105 0.48 1.74 13.39
N TYR A 106 -0.05 0.53 13.38
CA TYR A 106 -0.10 -0.33 14.56
C TYR A 106 0.72 -1.57 14.26
N PRO A 107 2.03 -1.52 14.46
CA PRO A 107 2.92 -2.57 13.97
C PRO A 107 2.66 -3.95 14.55
N VAL A 108 2.23 -4.01 15.78
CA VAL A 108 1.97 -5.29 16.40
C VAL A 108 0.90 -6.06 15.67
N ASP A 109 -0.14 -5.35 15.23
CA ASP A 109 -1.23 -5.97 14.53
C ASP A 109 -1.05 -5.99 13.02
N GLY A 110 -0.07 -5.31 12.52
CA GLY A 110 0.09 -5.15 11.09
C GLY A 110 -1.00 -4.30 10.47
N ARG A 111 -1.65 -3.46 11.29
CA ARG A 111 -2.77 -2.65 10.82
C ARG A 111 -2.32 -1.22 10.58
N ILE A 112 -2.79 -0.64 9.50
CA ILE A 112 -2.50 0.73 9.19
C ILE A 112 -3.81 1.41 8.81
N ASP A 113 -4.09 2.55 9.44
CA ASP A 113 -5.26 3.33 9.09
C ASP A 113 -4.77 4.62 8.45
N VAL A 114 -5.33 4.92 7.28
CA VAL A 114 -4.91 6.08 6.52
C VAL A 114 -6.12 6.93 6.23
N ARG A 115 -6.01 8.20 6.54
CA ARG A 115 -7.07 9.14 6.23
C ARG A 115 -6.54 10.14 5.24
N GLY A 116 -7.38 10.54 4.30
CA GLY A 116 -6.94 11.50 3.32
C GLY A 116 -8.09 11.99 2.47
N VAL A 117 -7.73 12.68 1.43
CA VAL A 117 -8.70 13.27 0.52
C VAL A 117 -8.62 12.56 -0.82
N LEU A 118 -9.73 12.00 -1.25
CA LEU A 118 -9.80 11.35 -2.56
C LEU A 118 -10.41 12.35 -3.52
N LYS A 119 -9.67 12.72 -4.53
CA LYS A 119 -10.12 13.65 -5.53
C LYS A 119 -10.32 12.90 -6.82
N MET A 120 -11.48 13.07 -7.43
CA MET A 120 -11.79 12.37 -8.65
C MET A 120 -12.31 13.35 -9.70
N TRP A 121 -11.80 13.18 -10.91
CA TRP A 121 -12.24 13.96 -12.06
C TRP A 121 -13.01 13.01 -12.96
N ILE A 122 -14.28 13.28 -13.14
CA ILE A 122 -15.14 12.41 -13.93
C ILE A 122 -15.43 13.11 -15.24
N GLY A 123 -14.86 12.61 -16.32
CA GLY A 123 -15.00 13.22 -17.61
C GLY A 123 -14.57 14.66 -17.57
N ASN A 124 -15.41 15.55 -18.05
CA ASN A 124 -15.11 16.96 -18.03
C ASN A 124 -15.76 17.68 -16.89
N SER A 125 -16.28 16.94 -15.93
CA SER A 125 -16.95 17.54 -14.81
C SER A 125 -15.99 18.12 -13.81
N ARG A 126 -16.52 18.93 -12.88
CA ARG A 126 -15.74 19.40 -11.79
C ARG A 126 -15.27 18.25 -10.95
N PRO A 127 -14.09 18.34 -10.38
CA PRO A 127 -13.63 17.24 -9.53
C PRO A 127 -14.47 17.13 -8.28
N SER A 128 -14.66 15.91 -7.84
CA SER A 128 -15.29 15.68 -6.55
C SER A 128 -14.20 15.45 -5.53
N THR A 129 -14.48 15.81 -4.30
CA THR A 129 -13.51 15.71 -3.23
C THR A 129 -14.20 15.07 -2.03
N GLU A 130 -13.63 13.98 -1.55
CA GLU A 130 -14.21 13.28 -0.40
C GLU A 130 -13.12 12.91 0.58
N ILE A 131 -13.45 12.97 1.85
CA ILE A 131 -12.53 12.52 2.87
C ILE A 131 -12.77 11.04 3.07
N LYS A 132 -11.74 10.24 2.95
CA LYS A 132 -11.87 8.79 3.05
C LYS A 132 -10.85 8.24 4.04
N THR A 133 -11.22 7.17 4.69
CA THR A 133 -10.30 6.45 5.57
C THR A 133 -10.20 5.02 5.06
N TYR A 134 -8.98 4.56 4.91
CA TYR A 134 -8.74 3.19 4.47
C TYR A 134 -7.98 2.44 5.54
N ARG A 135 -8.28 1.17 5.67
CA ARG A 135 -7.59 0.32 6.62
C ARG A 135 -6.93 -0.82 5.87
N LEU A 136 -5.67 -1.04 6.17
CA LEU A 136 -4.93 -2.12 5.58
C LEU A 136 -4.44 -3.04 6.68
N ARG A 137 -4.39 -4.32 6.38
CA ARG A 137 -3.72 -5.26 7.23
C ARG A 137 -2.62 -5.89 6.40
N LEU A 138 -1.40 -5.77 6.87
CA LEU A 138 -0.25 -6.29 6.16
C LEU A 138 0.36 -7.41 6.97
N LYS A 139 0.87 -8.39 6.27
CA LYS A 139 1.59 -9.49 6.89
C LYS A 139 2.95 -9.60 6.28
N TYR A 140 3.95 -9.79 7.10
CA TYR A 140 5.30 -9.96 6.61
C TYR A 140 5.68 -11.40 6.88
N THR A 141 5.83 -12.19 5.84
CA THR A 141 6.11 -13.61 5.98
C THR A 141 7.10 -14.03 4.92
N GLY A 142 8.14 -14.71 5.34
CA GLY A 142 9.09 -15.24 4.38
C GLY A 142 9.77 -14.19 3.53
N GLY A 143 9.99 -13.02 4.07
CA GLY A 143 10.65 -11.96 3.33
C GLY A 143 9.73 -11.14 2.46
N PHE A 144 8.44 -11.42 2.48
CA PHE A 144 7.50 -10.69 1.66
C PHE A 144 6.40 -10.05 2.48
N THR A 145 5.98 -8.87 2.07
CA THR A 145 4.82 -8.22 2.67
C THR A 145 3.62 -8.53 1.81
N ARG A 146 2.57 -9.00 2.45
CA ARG A 146 1.35 -9.32 1.75
C ARG A 146 0.19 -8.57 2.36
N ILE A 147 -0.79 -8.29 1.51
CA ILE A 147 -1.98 -7.58 1.92
C ILE A 147 -3.03 -8.58 2.34
N GLY A 148 -3.43 -8.54 3.59
CA GLY A 148 -4.51 -9.39 4.06
C GLY A 148 -5.85 -8.73 3.95
N ARG A 149 -5.90 -7.39 4.08
CA ARG A 149 -7.13 -6.65 3.92
C ARG A 149 -6.79 -5.24 3.48
N PHE A 150 -7.66 -4.66 2.70
CA PHE A 150 -7.47 -3.29 2.23
C PHE A 150 -8.86 -2.78 1.87
N TYR A 151 -9.45 -2.04 2.74
CA TYR A 151 -10.82 -1.60 2.52
C TYR A 151 -11.07 -0.21 3.07
N GLU A 152 -12.13 0.40 2.60
CA GLU A 152 -12.52 1.71 3.09
C GLU A 152 -13.30 1.54 4.37
N VAL A 153 -12.97 2.32 5.40
CA VAL A 153 -13.67 2.27 6.64
C VAL A 153 -14.83 3.24 6.55
N THR A 154 -16.02 2.73 6.62
CA THR A 154 -17.17 3.56 6.56
C THR A 154 -17.40 4.08 7.92
N ASN A 155 -17.46 5.35 8.04
CA ASN A 155 -17.59 5.86 9.33
C ASN A 155 -18.93 5.97 9.79
N GLU A 156 -19.22 5.60 10.64
CA GLU A 156 -20.30 5.76 11.10
C GLU A 156 -20.29 6.37 12.20
N LYS A 157 -20.03 6.88 12.54
CA LYS A 157 -20.09 7.48 13.41
C LYS A 157 -20.15 7.59 13.90
#